data_ed1c5fed2abb5de8b3aad0477321ab1f
#
_entry.id   ed1c5fed2abb5de8b3aad0477321ab1f
#
_cell.length_a   1.000
_cell.length_b   1.000
_cell.length_c   1.000
_cell.angle_alpha   90.00
_cell.angle_beta   90.00
_cell.angle_gamma   90.00
#
_symmetry.space_group_name_H-M   'P 1'
#
loop_
_entity.id
_entity.type
_entity.pdbx_description
1 polymer ?
#
loop_
_entity_poly.entity_id
_entity_poly.type
_entity_poly.pdbx_seq_one_letter_code
_entity_poly.pdbx_strand_id
1 'polypeptide(L)'
;MVKLLLVALLAVATMSVMTLADEPLTRETNLHFADVEAGQVLVATSDTVLKALSRFDRQVRLKTDGEATEAALIEFLKGEVVEWDDEARKSLVESIERVRPRLEPLHLPLPQSVLLIQMSGKEESNAAYTRGAAILLPRERVQKLKPDALDRLLLHELFHVLSRHAPELRRDLYRIIGFEVCEPIVLPPSLADLKLTNPDAPLIACHIQLTEGDESFQAAPILYSSSATYDAVNKPPLFKYLTFRLLKVEQHDGRWRPLLKEGEPVLIDPAPSKSFGDQIGQNTKYIIHPDEILADNFVHLVMQTEKLASPQIVERMGELLRKNELLRKKQ
;
A
#
# COMPACT_ATOMS: atom_id res chain seq x y z
N MET A 1 49.01 28.67 27.92
CA MET A 1 48.15 28.45 26.74
C MET A 1 47.26 27.24 27.04
N VAL A 2 46.05 27.47 27.54
CA VAL A 2 45.06 26.44 27.90
C VAL A 2 44.07 26.33 26.73
N LYS A 3 44.02 25.15 26.08
CA LYS A 3 43.03 24.86 25.03
C LYS A 3 41.70 24.47 25.70
N LEU A 4 40.70 25.31 25.59
CA LEU A 4 39.33 24.95 25.91
C LEU A 4 38.79 24.00 24.80
N LEU A 5 38.44 22.75 25.16
CA LEU A 5 37.63 21.87 24.35
C LEU A 5 36.15 22.22 24.58
N LEU A 6 35.49 22.75 23.57
CA LEU A 6 34.02 22.86 23.53
C LEU A 6 33.44 21.49 23.17
N VAL A 7 32.81 20.81 24.12
CA VAL A 7 31.99 19.63 23.88
C VAL A 7 30.60 20.13 23.56
N ALA A 8 30.20 20.06 22.29
CA ALA A 8 28.82 20.30 21.86
C ALA A 8 27.97 19.08 22.26
N LEU A 9 27.14 19.23 23.29
CA LEU A 9 26.09 18.26 23.60
C LEU A 9 25.01 18.41 22.54
N LEU A 10 24.89 17.42 21.64
CA LEU A 10 23.70 17.25 20.78
C LEU A 10 22.58 16.73 21.68
N ALA A 11 21.66 17.60 22.06
CA ALA A 11 20.40 17.21 22.68
C ALA A 11 19.52 16.60 21.57
N VAL A 12 19.45 15.27 21.51
CA VAL A 12 18.41 14.56 20.76
C VAL A 12 17.11 14.77 21.53
N ALA A 13 16.31 15.71 21.07
CA ALA A 13 14.95 15.89 21.57
C ALA A 13 14.16 14.63 21.15
N THR A 14 13.96 13.71 22.10
CA THR A 14 12.94 12.67 21.98
C THR A 14 11.59 13.40 22.05
N MET A 15 11.00 13.71 20.89
CA MET A 15 9.61 14.15 20.83
C MET A 15 8.76 12.97 21.31
N SER A 16 8.20 13.10 22.50
CA SER A 16 7.15 12.21 23.00
C SER A 16 5.93 12.46 22.11
N VAL A 17 5.70 11.56 21.17
CA VAL A 17 4.44 11.53 20.43
C VAL A 17 3.37 11.21 21.45
N MET A 18 2.52 12.17 21.79
CA MET A 18 1.32 11.90 22.60
C MET A 18 0.35 11.10 21.74
N THR A 19 0.40 9.78 21.86
CA THR A 19 -0.61 8.90 21.30
C THR A 19 -1.79 8.81 22.28
N LEU A 20 -2.99 8.90 21.75
CA LEU A 20 -4.19 8.49 22.48
C LEU A 20 -4.08 6.98 22.75
N ALA A 21 -4.67 6.46 23.83
CA ALA A 21 -4.50 5.12 24.36
C ALA A 21 -4.12 4.00 23.35
N ASP A 22 -3.22 3.13 23.78
CA ASP A 22 -2.74 1.98 23.02
C ASP A 22 -3.81 0.91 22.94
N GLU A 23 -4.08 0.40 21.73
CA GLU A 23 -5.00 -0.71 21.51
C GLU A 23 -4.20 -1.96 21.10
N PRO A 24 -4.08 -2.97 21.96
CA PRO A 24 -3.34 -4.18 21.63
C PRO A 24 -4.01 -4.91 20.47
N LEU A 25 -3.26 -5.21 19.43
CA LEU A 25 -3.71 -5.98 18.25
C LEU A 25 -3.24 -7.43 18.31
N THR A 26 -1.95 -7.62 18.64
CA THR A 26 -1.34 -8.94 18.87
C THR A 26 -0.54 -8.89 20.18
N ARG A 27 0.14 -9.98 20.55
CA ARG A 27 1.04 -9.99 21.72
C ARG A 27 2.21 -9.02 21.59
N GLU A 28 2.63 -8.69 20.35
CA GLU A 28 3.82 -7.90 20.06
C GLU A 28 3.51 -6.57 19.37
N THR A 29 2.25 -6.33 18.97
CA THR A 29 1.83 -5.16 18.17
C THR A 29 0.71 -4.41 18.85
N ASN A 30 0.89 -3.09 19.00
CA ASN A 30 -0.15 -2.17 19.40
C ASN A 30 -0.54 -1.22 18.26
N LEU A 31 -1.80 -0.86 18.20
CA LEU A 31 -2.32 0.22 17.36
C LEU A 31 -2.42 1.50 18.19
N HIS A 32 -1.96 2.61 17.65
CA HIS A 32 -1.92 3.89 18.33
C HIS A 32 -2.69 4.93 17.54
N PHE A 33 -3.69 5.53 18.14
CA PHE A 33 -4.41 6.67 17.54
C PHE A 33 -3.50 7.90 17.60
N ALA A 34 -3.02 8.36 16.44
CA ALA A 34 -2.21 9.55 16.35
C ALA A 34 -3.05 10.83 16.54
N ASP A 35 -2.52 11.81 17.23
CA ASP A 35 -3.06 13.16 17.20
C ASP A 35 -2.74 13.86 15.87
N VAL A 36 -3.26 15.06 15.67
CA VAL A 36 -3.06 15.83 14.42
C VAL A 36 -1.59 16.15 14.20
N GLU A 37 -0.84 16.48 15.23
CA GLU A 37 0.58 16.84 15.11
C GLU A 37 1.41 15.65 14.64
N ALA A 38 1.23 14.48 15.26
CA ALA A 38 1.91 13.25 14.85
C ALA A 38 1.52 12.83 13.43
N GLY A 39 0.25 12.94 13.07
CA GLY A 39 -0.23 12.68 11.72
C GLY A 39 0.41 13.64 10.70
N GLN A 40 0.47 14.94 11.00
CA GLN A 40 1.12 15.94 10.14
C GLN A 40 2.60 15.70 9.95
N VAL A 41 3.31 15.30 11.00
CA VAL A 41 4.74 14.92 10.91
C VAL A 41 4.91 13.72 9.97
N LEU A 42 4.05 12.71 10.09
CA LEU A 42 4.13 11.52 9.22
C LEU A 42 3.88 11.88 7.75
N VAL A 43 2.78 12.59 7.43
CA VAL A 43 2.45 12.90 6.04
C VAL A 43 3.45 13.87 5.39
N ALA A 44 4.17 14.67 6.18
CA ALA A 44 5.23 15.55 5.72
C ALA A 44 6.58 14.84 5.52
N THR A 45 6.73 13.61 6.03
CA THR A 45 7.99 12.87 5.91
C THR A 45 8.22 12.44 4.45
N SER A 46 9.39 12.81 3.89
CA SER A 46 9.79 12.39 2.54
C SER A 46 10.14 10.89 2.53
N ASP A 47 9.14 10.08 2.27
CA ASP A 47 9.22 8.61 2.19
C ASP A 47 9.19 8.10 0.74
N THR A 48 9.07 6.78 0.60
CA THR A 48 8.99 6.13 -0.71
C THR A 48 7.72 6.55 -1.48
N VAL A 49 6.61 6.82 -0.78
CA VAL A 49 5.36 7.24 -1.42
C VAL A 49 5.54 8.61 -2.09
N LEU A 50 5.96 9.63 -1.32
CA LEU A 50 6.17 10.99 -1.87
C LEU A 50 7.17 11.00 -3.02
N LYS A 51 8.29 10.26 -2.89
CA LYS A 51 9.31 10.15 -3.93
C LYS A 51 8.84 9.44 -5.21
N ALA A 52 7.85 8.55 -5.08
CA ALA A 52 7.31 7.80 -6.20
C ALA A 52 6.23 8.55 -6.97
N LEU A 53 5.67 9.64 -6.41
CA LEU A 53 4.60 10.39 -7.05
C LEU A 53 5.07 11.08 -8.34
N SER A 54 4.34 10.82 -9.42
CA SER A 54 4.53 11.47 -10.71
C SER A 54 4.08 12.94 -10.69
N ARG A 55 4.34 13.66 -11.78
CA ARG A 55 3.72 14.97 -12.00
C ARG A 55 2.19 14.89 -11.95
N PHE A 56 1.59 13.92 -12.66
CA PHE A 56 0.15 13.75 -12.71
C PHE A 56 -0.45 13.36 -11.35
N ASP A 57 0.25 12.51 -10.58
CA ASP A 57 -0.13 12.16 -9.21
C ASP A 57 -0.35 13.39 -8.32
N ARG A 58 0.59 14.34 -8.38
CA ARG A 58 0.49 15.59 -7.62
C ARG A 58 -0.62 16.48 -8.13
N GLN A 59 -0.78 16.59 -9.46
CA GLN A 59 -1.83 17.40 -10.06
C GLN A 59 -3.24 16.93 -9.66
N VAL A 60 -3.50 15.63 -9.72
CA VAL A 60 -4.83 15.09 -9.41
C VAL A 60 -5.18 15.23 -7.92
N ARG A 61 -4.19 15.11 -7.02
CA ARG A 61 -4.39 15.29 -5.58
C ARG A 61 -4.62 16.77 -5.23
N LEU A 62 -3.84 17.66 -5.81
CA LEU A 62 -4.00 19.11 -5.64
C LEU A 62 -5.15 19.71 -6.47
N LYS A 63 -5.78 18.93 -7.35
CA LYS A 63 -6.87 19.34 -8.26
C LYS A 63 -6.49 20.55 -9.11
N THR A 64 -5.28 20.51 -9.69
CA THR A 64 -4.71 21.55 -10.54
C THR A 64 -4.14 20.99 -11.83
N ASP A 65 -4.23 21.72 -12.93
CA ASP A 65 -3.56 21.46 -14.21
C ASP A 65 -2.21 22.20 -14.34
N GLY A 66 -1.91 23.08 -13.38
CA GLY A 66 -0.68 23.85 -13.30
C GLY A 66 0.47 23.10 -12.63
N GLU A 67 1.46 23.86 -12.18
CA GLU A 67 2.59 23.32 -11.42
C GLU A 67 2.11 22.75 -10.08
N ALA A 68 2.51 21.50 -9.80
CA ALA A 68 2.19 20.77 -8.58
C ALA A 68 3.49 20.32 -7.91
N THR A 69 4.04 21.19 -7.05
CA THR A 69 5.28 20.91 -6.32
C THR A 69 5.07 19.91 -5.19
N GLU A 70 6.12 19.21 -4.77
CA GLU A 70 6.09 18.35 -3.58
C GLU A 70 5.76 19.15 -2.32
N ALA A 71 6.31 20.36 -2.20
CA ALA A 71 6.03 21.24 -1.05
C ALA A 71 4.53 21.62 -0.95
N ALA A 72 3.90 21.98 -2.07
CA ALA A 72 2.47 22.27 -2.10
C ALA A 72 1.62 21.04 -1.73
N LEU A 73 2.04 19.85 -2.18
CA LEU A 73 1.37 18.61 -1.81
C LEU A 73 1.52 18.31 -0.32
N ILE A 74 2.71 18.46 0.26
CA ILE A 74 2.95 18.26 1.69
C ILE A 74 2.05 19.19 2.53
N GLU A 75 1.97 20.47 2.19
CA GLU A 75 1.10 21.41 2.92
C GLU A 75 -0.39 21.03 2.77
N PHE A 76 -0.80 20.57 1.59
CA PHE A 76 -2.15 20.04 1.39
C PHE A 76 -2.40 18.81 2.28
N LEU A 77 -1.50 17.80 2.26
CA LEU A 77 -1.64 16.59 3.07
C LEU A 77 -1.72 16.90 4.57
N LYS A 78 -0.90 17.82 5.07
CA LYS A 78 -0.96 18.28 6.47
C LYS A 78 -2.33 18.86 6.82
N GLY A 79 -2.93 19.62 5.89
CA GLY A 79 -4.27 20.20 6.07
C GLY A 79 -5.40 19.16 6.06
N GLU A 80 -5.14 17.95 5.52
CA GLU A 80 -6.13 16.88 5.45
C GLU A 80 -6.05 15.90 6.63
N VAL A 81 -5.06 16.02 7.53
CA VAL A 81 -5.02 15.32 8.82
C VAL A 81 -6.04 15.98 9.75
N VAL A 82 -6.93 15.20 10.35
CA VAL A 82 -8.00 15.68 11.20
C VAL A 82 -8.06 14.96 12.54
N GLU A 83 -8.61 15.61 13.56
CA GLU A 83 -8.84 15.01 14.87
C GLU A 83 -9.73 13.78 14.78
N TRP A 84 -9.43 12.77 15.60
CA TRP A 84 -10.30 11.63 15.81
C TRP A 84 -11.58 12.07 16.49
N ASP A 85 -12.72 11.76 15.89
CA ASP A 85 -13.98 11.85 16.60
C ASP A 85 -14.26 10.57 17.41
N ASP A 86 -15.02 10.73 18.50
CA ASP A 86 -15.25 9.65 19.46
C ASP A 86 -15.98 8.45 18.84
N GLU A 87 -16.88 8.67 17.88
CA GLU A 87 -17.64 7.62 17.19
C GLU A 87 -16.75 6.78 16.27
N ALA A 88 -15.93 7.43 15.43
CA ALA A 88 -14.98 6.74 14.56
C ALA A 88 -13.94 5.95 15.37
N ARG A 89 -13.42 6.55 16.44
CA ARG A 89 -12.50 5.89 17.35
C ARG A 89 -13.12 4.66 18.00
N LYS A 90 -14.31 4.80 18.56
CA LYS A 90 -15.06 3.69 19.19
C LYS A 90 -15.30 2.54 18.20
N SER A 91 -15.73 2.87 16.97
CA SER A 91 -15.96 1.88 15.92
C SER A 91 -14.71 1.10 15.56
N LEU A 92 -13.53 1.77 15.52
CA LEU A 92 -12.25 1.12 15.27
C LEU A 92 -11.80 0.25 16.45
N VAL A 93 -11.95 0.71 17.69
CA VAL A 93 -11.64 -0.10 18.89
C VAL A 93 -12.48 -1.40 18.88
N GLU A 94 -13.77 -1.28 18.64
CA GLU A 94 -14.65 -2.45 18.51
C GLU A 94 -14.22 -3.38 17.35
N SER A 95 -13.75 -2.82 16.22
CA SER A 95 -13.20 -3.60 15.10
C SER A 95 -11.92 -4.35 15.51
N ILE A 96 -11.00 -3.67 16.20
CA ILE A 96 -9.76 -4.28 16.71
C ILE A 96 -10.08 -5.44 17.65
N GLU A 97 -11.03 -5.26 18.56
CA GLU A 97 -11.46 -6.30 19.49
C GLU A 97 -12.03 -7.53 18.76
N ARG A 98 -12.79 -7.33 17.67
CA ARG A 98 -13.37 -8.44 16.88
C ARG A 98 -12.33 -9.19 16.06
N VAL A 99 -11.32 -8.49 15.48
CA VAL A 99 -10.32 -9.13 14.61
C VAL A 99 -9.15 -9.75 15.38
N ARG A 100 -8.80 -9.21 16.55
CA ARG A 100 -7.68 -9.67 17.41
C ARG A 100 -7.65 -11.18 17.61
N PRO A 101 -8.70 -11.86 18.11
CA PRO A 101 -8.67 -13.30 18.35
C PRO A 101 -8.50 -14.14 17.08
N ARG A 102 -8.83 -13.57 15.91
CA ARG A 102 -8.66 -14.23 14.61
C ARG A 102 -7.23 -14.11 14.07
N LEU A 103 -6.51 -13.06 14.47
CA LEU A 103 -5.11 -12.83 14.09
C LEU A 103 -4.13 -13.65 14.94
N GLU A 104 -4.51 -13.96 16.18
CA GLU A 104 -3.65 -14.62 17.18
C GLU A 104 -3.01 -15.94 16.66
N PRO A 105 -3.71 -16.81 15.89
CA PRO A 105 -3.14 -18.04 15.37
C PRO A 105 -2.16 -17.87 14.20
N LEU A 106 -2.01 -16.65 13.65
CA LEU A 106 -1.26 -16.42 12.39
C LEU A 106 0.19 -15.96 12.59
N HIS A 107 0.61 -15.64 13.82
CA HIS A 107 1.99 -15.20 14.16
C HIS A 107 2.57 -14.17 13.18
N LEU A 108 1.83 -13.09 12.96
CA LEU A 108 2.16 -12.07 11.97
C LEU A 108 3.40 -11.27 12.38
N PRO A 109 4.45 -11.16 11.55
CA PRO A 109 5.59 -10.30 11.81
C PRO A 109 5.24 -8.83 11.50
N LEU A 110 4.33 -8.27 12.28
CA LEU A 110 3.97 -6.85 12.25
C LEU A 110 5.00 -6.02 13.04
N PRO A 111 5.13 -4.71 12.76
CA PRO A 111 5.89 -3.82 13.65
C PRO A 111 5.26 -3.74 15.04
N GLN A 112 6.07 -3.44 16.06
CA GLN A 112 5.56 -3.32 17.44
C GLN A 112 4.51 -2.21 17.59
N SER A 113 4.58 -1.18 16.75
CA SER A 113 3.70 -0.02 16.77
C SER A 113 3.18 0.27 15.37
N VAL A 114 1.86 0.40 15.21
CA VAL A 114 1.20 0.85 14.00
C VAL A 114 0.36 2.08 14.33
N LEU A 115 0.58 3.18 13.63
CA LEU A 115 -0.19 4.41 13.81
C LEU A 115 -1.52 4.35 13.04
N LEU A 116 -2.58 4.79 13.67
CA LEU A 116 -3.86 5.07 13.03
C LEU A 116 -4.01 6.59 12.90
N ILE A 117 -4.14 7.09 11.68
CA ILE A 117 -4.25 8.54 11.41
C ILE A 117 -5.60 8.80 10.76
N GLN A 118 -6.37 9.74 11.33
CA GLN A 118 -7.62 10.15 10.71
C GLN A 118 -7.37 11.23 9.66
N MET A 119 -7.87 10.99 8.45
CA MET A 119 -7.77 11.89 7.31
C MET A 119 -9.15 12.43 6.94
N SER A 120 -9.19 13.57 6.25
CA SER A 120 -10.44 14.07 5.68
C SER A 120 -10.94 13.21 4.50
N GLY A 121 -10.02 12.51 3.81
CA GLY A 121 -10.28 11.65 2.66
C GLY A 121 -10.20 12.34 1.30
N LYS A 122 -9.90 13.64 1.24
CA LYS A 122 -9.81 14.38 -0.04
C LYS A 122 -8.55 14.02 -0.83
N GLU A 123 -7.47 13.64 -0.14
CA GLU A 123 -6.15 13.38 -0.69
C GLU A 123 -6.10 12.12 -1.57
N GLU A 124 -6.81 11.04 -1.19
CA GLU A 124 -6.88 9.77 -1.93
C GLU A 124 -8.32 9.42 -2.35
N SER A 125 -9.16 10.42 -2.63
CA SER A 125 -10.55 10.21 -3.09
C SER A 125 -11.36 9.27 -2.18
N ASN A 126 -11.22 9.45 -0.86
CA ASN A 126 -11.87 8.68 0.20
C ASN A 126 -11.41 7.21 0.28
N ALA A 127 -10.26 6.84 -0.27
CA ALA A 127 -9.61 5.55 -0.03
C ALA A 127 -8.82 5.59 1.30
N ALA A 128 -8.83 4.48 2.04
CA ALA A 128 -7.82 4.24 3.07
C ALA A 128 -6.51 3.82 2.38
N TYR A 129 -5.39 4.01 3.04
CA TYR A 129 -4.08 3.64 2.53
C TYR A 129 -3.04 3.60 3.64
N THR A 130 -1.85 3.09 3.33
CA THR A 130 -0.78 2.96 4.31
C THR A 130 0.48 3.73 3.91
N ARG A 131 1.21 4.24 4.92
CA ARG A 131 2.56 4.81 4.77
C ARG A 131 3.47 4.32 5.88
N GLY A 132 4.57 3.64 5.54
CA GLY A 132 5.43 3.03 6.55
C GLY A 132 4.65 2.05 7.45
N ALA A 133 4.66 2.29 8.75
CA ALA A 133 3.90 1.58 9.75
C ALA A 133 2.66 2.38 10.21
N ALA A 134 2.01 3.09 9.29
CA ALA A 134 0.79 3.83 9.60
C ALA A 134 -0.32 3.49 8.62
N ILE A 135 -1.56 3.49 9.11
CA ILE A 135 -2.81 3.35 8.38
C ILE A 135 -3.52 4.70 8.41
N LEU A 136 -3.79 5.25 7.23
CA LEU A 136 -4.47 6.52 7.06
C LEU A 136 -5.92 6.26 6.66
N LEU A 137 -6.85 6.69 7.51
CA LEU A 137 -8.26 6.32 7.46
C LEU A 137 -9.14 7.55 7.23
N PRO A 138 -9.88 7.62 6.10
CA PRO A 138 -10.82 8.71 5.87
C PRO A 138 -11.96 8.68 6.88
N ARG A 139 -12.20 9.83 7.56
CA ARG A 139 -13.25 9.98 8.59
C ARG A 139 -14.60 9.46 8.11
N GLU A 140 -15.07 9.96 6.99
CA GLU A 140 -16.38 9.62 6.45
C GLU A 140 -16.52 8.12 6.15
N ARG A 141 -15.43 7.48 5.69
CA ARG A 141 -15.43 6.05 5.39
C ARG A 141 -15.55 5.23 6.66
N VAL A 142 -14.78 5.56 7.70
CA VAL A 142 -14.87 4.87 9.00
C VAL A 142 -16.27 4.98 9.60
N GLN A 143 -16.87 6.18 9.59
CA GLN A 143 -18.21 6.42 10.14
C GLN A 143 -19.33 5.70 9.40
N LYS A 144 -19.21 5.54 8.06
CA LYS A 144 -20.28 4.95 7.22
C LYS A 144 -20.22 3.45 7.08
N LEU A 145 -19.07 2.83 7.34
CA LEU A 145 -18.91 1.38 7.18
C LEU A 145 -19.65 0.62 8.28
N LYS A 146 -20.35 -0.45 7.88
CA LYS A 146 -20.87 -1.42 8.81
C LYS A 146 -19.73 -2.19 9.48
N PRO A 147 -19.92 -2.75 10.70
CA PRO A 147 -18.87 -3.43 11.45
C PRO A 147 -18.05 -4.44 10.64
N ASP A 148 -18.70 -5.37 9.90
CA ASP A 148 -17.99 -6.36 9.07
C ASP A 148 -17.14 -5.71 7.95
N ALA A 149 -17.63 -4.63 7.36
CA ALA A 149 -16.89 -3.91 6.32
C ALA A 149 -15.72 -3.11 6.91
N LEU A 150 -15.83 -2.61 8.13
CA LEU A 150 -14.74 -1.95 8.84
C LEU A 150 -13.67 -2.96 9.26
N ASP A 151 -14.06 -4.13 9.73
CA ASP A 151 -13.14 -5.24 10.05
C ASP A 151 -12.33 -5.63 8.80
N ARG A 152 -13.00 -5.78 7.65
CA ARG A 152 -12.35 -6.07 6.37
C ARG A 152 -11.39 -4.97 5.95
N LEU A 153 -11.78 -3.71 6.08
CA LEU A 153 -10.91 -2.57 5.77
C LEU A 153 -9.66 -2.58 6.65
N LEU A 154 -9.82 -2.71 7.97
CA LEU A 154 -8.69 -2.76 8.91
C LEU A 154 -7.73 -3.90 8.58
N LEU A 155 -8.25 -5.10 8.28
CA LEU A 155 -7.44 -6.26 7.91
C LEU A 155 -6.71 -6.05 6.57
N HIS A 156 -7.35 -5.44 5.59
CA HIS A 156 -6.75 -5.09 4.30
C HIS A 156 -5.54 -4.16 4.50
N GLU A 157 -5.71 -3.07 5.22
CA GLU A 157 -4.64 -2.13 5.52
C GLU A 157 -3.52 -2.75 6.38
N LEU A 158 -3.87 -3.59 7.34
CA LEU A 158 -2.88 -4.33 8.13
C LEU A 158 -2.00 -5.25 7.27
N PHE A 159 -2.55 -5.84 6.20
CA PHE A 159 -1.75 -6.64 5.28
C PHE A 159 -0.69 -5.80 4.58
N HIS A 160 -0.99 -4.58 4.14
CA HIS A 160 0.00 -3.69 3.52
C HIS A 160 1.13 -3.32 4.50
N VAL A 161 0.79 -3.07 5.78
CA VAL A 161 1.80 -2.87 6.83
C VAL A 161 2.66 -4.12 7.02
N LEU A 162 2.04 -5.31 7.10
CA LEU A 162 2.74 -6.60 7.20
C LEU A 162 3.68 -6.85 6.03
N SER A 163 3.16 -6.73 4.81
CA SER A 163 3.90 -6.95 3.56
C SER A 163 5.13 -6.05 3.46
N ARG A 164 4.99 -4.78 3.83
CA ARG A 164 6.09 -3.80 3.82
C ARG A 164 7.12 -4.07 4.91
N HIS A 165 6.67 -4.44 6.11
CA HIS A 165 7.53 -4.68 7.27
C HIS A 165 8.33 -5.99 7.15
N ALA A 166 7.79 -7.00 6.47
CA ALA A 166 8.38 -8.32 6.34
C ALA A 166 8.70 -8.68 4.85
N PRO A 167 9.77 -8.11 4.26
CA PRO A 167 10.05 -8.23 2.82
C PRO A 167 10.29 -9.67 2.36
N GLU A 168 10.85 -10.54 3.19
CA GLU A 168 11.03 -11.97 2.86
C GLU A 168 9.67 -12.68 2.78
N LEU A 169 8.81 -12.44 3.78
CA LEU A 169 7.44 -12.97 3.76
C LEU A 169 6.65 -12.45 2.54
N ARG A 170 6.78 -11.16 2.22
CA ARG A 170 6.17 -10.57 1.02
C ARG A 170 6.60 -11.31 -0.25
N ARG A 171 7.89 -11.63 -0.39
CA ARG A 171 8.41 -12.38 -1.55
C ARG A 171 7.73 -13.73 -1.68
N ASP A 172 7.62 -14.47 -0.58
CA ASP A 172 6.98 -15.78 -0.58
C ASP A 172 5.47 -15.69 -0.82
N LEU A 173 4.79 -14.67 -0.28
CA LEU A 173 3.38 -14.41 -0.51
C LEU A 173 3.11 -14.08 -1.99
N TYR A 174 3.93 -13.23 -2.62
CA TYR A 174 3.77 -12.88 -4.04
C TYR A 174 3.88 -14.09 -4.95
N ARG A 175 4.77 -15.05 -4.64
CA ARG A 175 4.90 -16.31 -5.37
C ARG A 175 3.65 -17.18 -5.34
N ILE A 176 2.79 -17.04 -4.33
CA ILE A 176 1.52 -17.78 -4.28
C ILE A 176 0.68 -17.48 -5.52
N ILE A 177 0.74 -16.25 -6.03
CA ILE A 177 -0.02 -15.74 -7.17
C ILE A 177 0.86 -15.44 -8.39
N GLY A 178 2.02 -16.10 -8.48
CA GLY A 178 2.89 -16.09 -9.67
C GLY A 178 3.82 -14.88 -9.81
N PHE A 179 3.84 -13.95 -8.84
CA PHE A 179 4.72 -12.78 -8.91
C PHE A 179 6.07 -13.02 -8.25
N GLU A 180 7.11 -12.46 -8.88
CA GLU A 180 8.46 -12.35 -8.33
C GLU A 180 8.78 -10.90 -8.00
N VAL A 181 9.35 -10.67 -6.81
CA VAL A 181 9.85 -9.34 -6.40
C VAL A 181 11.19 -9.05 -7.06
N CYS A 182 11.38 -7.84 -7.54
CA CYS A 182 12.61 -7.38 -8.18
C CYS A 182 13.00 -5.98 -7.73
N GLU A 183 14.16 -5.50 -8.20
CA GLU A 183 14.53 -4.09 -8.08
C GLU A 183 13.52 -3.20 -8.81
N PRO A 184 13.31 -1.94 -8.36
CA PRO A 184 12.37 -1.03 -8.99
C PRO A 184 12.61 -0.86 -10.49
N ILE A 185 11.57 -1.04 -11.28
CA ILE A 185 11.57 -0.87 -12.73
C ILE A 185 11.40 0.61 -13.04
N VAL A 186 12.39 1.20 -13.73
CA VAL A 186 12.35 2.60 -14.13
C VAL A 186 11.52 2.74 -15.41
N LEU A 187 10.49 3.60 -15.34
CA LEU A 187 9.61 3.85 -16.47
C LEU A 187 10.24 4.80 -17.49
N PRO A 188 9.92 4.66 -18.79
CA PRO A 188 10.27 5.64 -19.80
C PRO A 188 9.51 6.97 -19.55
N PRO A 189 10.05 8.12 -20.02
CA PRO A 189 9.45 9.43 -19.79
C PRO A 189 7.97 9.52 -20.18
N SER A 190 7.55 8.86 -21.26
CA SER A 190 6.16 8.82 -21.73
C SER A 190 5.17 8.25 -20.71
N LEU A 191 5.61 7.36 -19.81
CA LEU A 191 4.80 6.79 -18.73
C LEU A 191 5.12 7.39 -17.35
N ALA A 192 6.37 7.80 -17.13
CA ALA A 192 6.82 8.26 -15.82
C ALA A 192 6.01 9.46 -15.31
N ASP A 193 5.71 10.43 -16.18
CA ASP A 193 4.92 11.62 -15.86
C ASP A 193 3.43 11.34 -15.63
N LEU A 194 2.93 10.26 -16.21
CA LEU A 194 1.52 9.85 -16.15
C LEU A 194 1.25 8.72 -15.16
N LYS A 195 2.30 8.14 -14.54
CA LYS A 195 2.12 7.09 -13.55
C LYS A 195 1.16 7.55 -12.45
N LEU A 196 0.25 6.66 -12.06
CA LEU A 196 -0.57 6.81 -10.86
C LEU A 196 -0.03 5.86 -9.80
N THR A 197 0.34 6.44 -8.67
CA THR A 197 0.99 5.70 -7.58
C THR A 197 -0.07 5.17 -6.63
N ASN A 198 -0.07 3.85 -6.43
CA ASN A 198 -0.74 3.23 -5.29
C ASN A 198 0.13 3.46 -4.04
N PRO A 199 -0.34 4.17 -2.99
CA PRO A 199 0.45 4.40 -1.78
C PRO A 199 0.85 3.12 -1.06
N ASP A 200 0.05 2.06 -1.18
CA ASP A 200 0.30 0.77 -0.54
C ASP A 200 1.42 -0.01 -1.21
N ALA A 201 1.63 0.22 -2.51
CA ALA A 201 2.68 -0.36 -3.33
C ALA A 201 3.29 0.69 -4.29
N PRO A 202 4.04 1.68 -3.79
CA PRO A 202 4.42 2.87 -4.56
C PRO A 202 5.43 2.62 -5.67
N LEU A 203 6.15 1.49 -5.62
CA LEU A 203 7.17 1.13 -6.60
C LEU A 203 6.68 0.01 -7.51
N ILE A 204 7.06 0.08 -8.79
CA ILE A 204 6.91 -1.05 -9.71
C ILE A 204 8.12 -1.97 -9.47
N ALA A 205 8.00 -2.89 -8.53
CA ALA A 205 9.10 -3.73 -8.04
C ALA A 205 8.75 -5.22 -8.04
N CYS A 206 7.93 -5.63 -8.98
CA CYS A 206 7.56 -7.04 -9.18
C CYS A 206 7.19 -7.29 -10.64
N HIS A 207 7.28 -8.56 -11.03
CA HIS A 207 6.85 -9.01 -12.34
C HIS A 207 6.22 -10.40 -12.25
N ILE A 208 5.51 -10.80 -13.29
CA ILE A 208 4.86 -12.11 -13.44
C ILE A 208 5.17 -12.67 -14.81
N GLN A 209 5.44 -13.98 -14.90
CA GLN A 209 5.55 -14.66 -16.16
C GLN A 209 4.17 -15.03 -16.70
N LEU A 210 3.90 -14.62 -17.94
CA LEU A 210 2.64 -14.90 -18.62
C LEU A 210 2.89 -15.68 -19.91
N THR A 211 1.87 -16.42 -20.37
CA THR A 211 1.90 -17.14 -21.61
C THR A 211 0.62 -16.84 -22.41
N GLU A 212 0.78 -16.38 -23.65
CA GLU A 212 -0.32 -16.13 -24.58
C GLU A 212 -0.02 -16.87 -25.90
N GLY A 213 -0.82 -17.89 -26.21
CA GLY A 213 -0.49 -18.83 -27.28
C GLY A 213 0.83 -19.56 -27.00
N ASP A 214 1.76 -19.47 -27.95
CA ASP A 214 3.10 -20.06 -27.84
C ASP A 214 4.15 -19.07 -27.28
N GLU A 215 3.79 -17.81 -27.03
CA GLU A 215 4.70 -16.79 -26.51
C GLU A 215 4.66 -16.73 -24.98
N SER A 216 5.83 -16.82 -24.34
CA SER A 216 6.01 -16.53 -22.91
C SER A 216 6.80 -15.24 -22.73
N PHE A 217 6.33 -14.37 -21.83
CA PHE A 217 6.95 -13.08 -21.55
C PHE A 217 6.79 -12.70 -20.08
N GLN A 218 7.56 -11.72 -19.65
CA GLN A 218 7.46 -11.13 -18.32
C GLN A 218 6.68 -9.81 -18.38
N ALA A 219 5.85 -9.55 -17.36
CA ALA A 219 5.07 -8.34 -17.29
C ALA A 219 4.99 -7.80 -15.85
N ALA A 220 4.95 -6.48 -15.69
CA ALA A 220 4.79 -5.79 -14.42
C ALA A 220 3.46 -5.01 -14.37
N PRO A 221 2.72 -5.00 -13.25
CA PRO A 221 1.52 -4.21 -13.12
C PRO A 221 1.84 -2.71 -13.10
N ILE A 222 1.11 -1.92 -13.88
CA ILE A 222 1.27 -0.47 -13.92
C ILE A 222 -0.08 0.23 -13.89
N LEU A 223 -0.14 1.30 -13.08
CA LEU A 223 -1.24 2.26 -13.08
C LEU A 223 -0.75 3.58 -13.69
N TYR A 224 -1.53 4.13 -14.59
CA TYR A 224 -1.22 5.42 -15.19
C TYR A 224 -2.49 6.17 -15.59
N SER A 225 -2.34 7.47 -15.83
CA SER A 225 -3.46 8.31 -16.27
C SER A 225 -3.79 8.07 -17.74
N SER A 226 -5.08 7.89 -18.04
CA SER A 226 -5.61 7.89 -19.41
C SER A 226 -5.56 9.27 -20.10
N SER A 227 -5.22 10.33 -19.35
CA SER A 227 -5.16 11.72 -19.84
C SER A 227 -3.78 12.32 -19.54
N ALA A 228 -3.27 13.14 -20.43
CA ALA A 228 -1.99 13.83 -20.24
C ALA A 228 -2.03 14.94 -19.19
N THR A 229 -3.21 15.52 -18.95
CA THR A 229 -3.43 16.63 -17.99
C THR A 229 -4.66 16.39 -17.14
N TYR A 230 -4.65 16.94 -15.92
CA TYR A 230 -5.80 16.93 -15.04
C TYR A 230 -6.84 17.97 -15.49
N ASP A 231 -8.12 17.62 -15.41
CA ASP A 231 -9.23 18.54 -15.67
C ASP A 231 -9.53 19.38 -14.42
N ALA A 232 -8.88 20.52 -14.28
CA ALA A 232 -9.03 21.43 -13.15
C ALA A 232 -10.39 22.15 -13.13
N VAL A 233 -11.15 22.12 -14.22
CA VAL A 233 -12.49 22.72 -14.30
C VAL A 233 -13.53 21.79 -13.66
N ASN A 234 -13.59 20.53 -14.10
CA ASN A 234 -14.58 19.56 -13.63
C ASN A 234 -14.12 18.82 -12.37
N LYS A 235 -12.83 18.86 -12.03
CA LYS A 235 -12.21 18.27 -10.84
C LYS A 235 -12.62 16.82 -10.56
N PRO A 236 -12.56 15.91 -11.55
CA PRO A 236 -12.95 14.52 -11.33
C PRO A 236 -12.01 13.85 -10.33
N PRO A 237 -12.50 12.82 -9.61
CA PRO A 237 -11.67 12.08 -8.66
C PRO A 237 -10.58 11.27 -9.38
N LEU A 238 -9.50 10.92 -8.65
CA LEU A 238 -8.34 10.17 -9.13
C LEU A 238 -8.73 8.92 -9.95
N PHE A 239 -9.70 8.15 -9.47
CA PHE A 239 -10.13 6.90 -10.11
C PHE A 239 -10.71 7.07 -11.54
N LYS A 240 -11.11 8.28 -11.93
CA LYS A 240 -11.55 8.58 -13.29
C LYS A 240 -10.44 8.52 -14.33
N TYR A 241 -9.20 8.72 -13.89
CA TYR A 241 -8.02 8.70 -14.74
C TYR A 241 -7.31 7.34 -14.75
N LEU A 242 -7.60 6.50 -13.78
CA LEU A 242 -6.86 5.28 -13.53
C LEU A 242 -7.04 4.27 -14.64
N THR A 243 -5.93 3.94 -15.31
CA THR A 243 -5.83 2.84 -16.27
C THR A 243 -4.86 1.81 -15.72
N PHE A 244 -5.33 0.57 -15.61
CA PHE A 244 -4.50 -0.58 -15.26
C PHE A 244 -4.06 -1.32 -16.51
N ARG A 245 -2.76 -1.61 -16.63
CA ARG A 245 -2.15 -2.42 -17.69
C ARG A 245 -1.03 -3.28 -17.12
N LEU A 246 -0.63 -4.28 -17.89
CA LEU A 246 0.56 -5.07 -17.69
C LEU A 246 1.63 -4.56 -18.66
N LEU A 247 2.72 -4.03 -18.12
CA LEU A 247 3.89 -3.55 -18.88
C LEU A 247 4.79 -4.75 -19.18
N LYS A 248 4.99 -5.09 -20.46
CA LYS A 248 5.99 -6.10 -20.83
C LYS A 248 7.37 -5.62 -20.38
N VAL A 249 8.12 -6.51 -19.76
CA VAL A 249 9.47 -6.23 -19.25
C VAL A 249 10.45 -7.30 -19.72
N GLU A 250 11.69 -6.89 -19.90
CA GLU A 250 12.80 -7.76 -20.27
C GLU A 250 13.99 -7.55 -19.33
N GLN A 251 14.84 -8.56 -19.21
CA GLN A 251 16.05 -8.45 -18.41
C GLN A 251 17.22 -7.95 -19.24
N HIS A 252 17.88 -6.90 -18.76
CA HIS A 252 19.08 -6.35 -19.35
C HIS A 252 20.11 -6.07 -18.23
N ASP A 253 21.31 -6.63 -18.33
CA ASP A 253 22.38 -6.50 -17.34
C ASP A 253 21.91 -6.85 -15.90
N GLY A 254 21.07 -7.89 -15.75
CA GLY A 254 20.54 -8.34 -14.49
C GLY A 254 19.40 -7.48 -13.90
N ARG A 255 18.95 -6.45 -14.61
CA ARG A 255 17.85 -5.55 -14.19
C ARG A 255 16.66 -5.67 -15.13
N TRP A 256 15.47 -5.56 -14.57
CA TRP A 256 14.24 -5.52 -15.35
C TRP A 256 13.99 -4.11 -15.89
N ARG A 257 13.65 -4.02 -17.18
CA ARG A 257 13.34 -2.77 -17.89
C ARG A 257 12.07 -2.95 -18.72
N PRO A 258 11.35 -1.86 -19.03
CA PRO A 258 10.26 -1.89 -20.00
C PRO A 258 10.74 -2.39 -21.36
N LEU A 259 10.01 -3.35 -21.94
CA LEU A 259 10.18 -3.70 -23.35
C LEU A 259 9.61 -2.58 -24.20
N LEU A 260 10.46 -2.04 -25.09
CA LEU A 260 10.08 -0.98 -26.03
C LEU A 260 9.92 -1.55 -27.44
N LYS A 261 8.83 -1.14 -28.12
CA LYS A 261 8.63 -1.37 -29.55
C LYS A 261 8.51 -0.01 -30.22
N GLU A 262 9.39 0.27 -31.18
CA GLU A 262 9.46 1.57 -31.87
C GLU A 262 9.62 2.78 -30.92
N GLY A 263 10.27 2.56 -29.77
CA GLY A 263 10.50 3.56 -28.73
C GLY A 263 9.38 3.67 -27.68
N GLU A 264 8.24 3.00 -27.88
CA GLU A 264 7.11 3.04 -26.96
C GLU A 264 7.01 1.77 -26.09
N PRO A 265 6.61 1.89 -24.81
CA PRO A 265 6.43 0.75 -23.91
C PRO A 265 5.30 -0.16 -24.36
N VAL A 266 5.53 -1.47 -24.31
CA VAL A 266 4.52 -2.48 -24.68
C VAL A 266 3.60 -2.73 -23.51
N LEU A 267 2.35 -2.29 -23.61
CA LEU A 267 1.30 -2.45 -22.61
C LEU A 267 0.25 -3.47 -23.06
N ILE A 268 -0.15 -4.34 -22.13
CA ILE A 268 -1.13 -5.40 -22.38
C ILE A 268 -2.37 -5.14 -21.51
N ASP A 269 -3.55 -5.39 -22.08
CA ASP A 269 -4.78 -5.45 -21.28
C ASP A 269 -4.79 -6.74 -20.47
N PRO A 270 -4.92 -6.69 -19.14
CA PRO A 270 -4.97 -7.90 -18.31
C PRO A 270 -6.25 -8.71 -18.49
N ALA A 271 -7.38 -8.09 -18.91
CA ALA A 271 -8.70 -8.73 -18.93
C ALA A 271 -8.79 -9.98 -19.81
N PRO A 272 -8.22 -10.02 -21.03
CA PRO A 272 -8.25 -11.23 -21.87
C PRO A 272 -7.15 -12.25 -21.51
N SER A 273 -6.20 -11.92 -20.64
CA SER A 273 -5.09 -12.81 -20.32
C SER A 273 -5.50 -13.95 -19.39
N LYS A 274 -5.75 -15.12 -19.97
CA LYS A 274 -6.07 -16.33 -19.19
C LYS A 274 -4.93 -16.70 -18.25
N SER A 275 -3.68 -16.63 -18.70
CA SER A 275 -2.50 -16.95 -17.89
C SER A 275 -2.38 -16.04 -16.66
N PHE A 276 -2.75 -14.76 -16.77
CA PHE A 276 -2.80 -13.84 -15.64
C PHE A 276 -3.91 -14.24 -14.67
N GLY A 277 -5.14 -14.39 -15.15
CA GLY A 277 -6.29 -14.75 -14.32
C GLY A 277 -6.13 -16.10 -13.59
N ASP A 278 -5.58 -17.11 -14.25
CA ASP A 278 -5.33 -18.44 -13.65
C ASP A 278 -4.33 -18.37 -12.49
N GLN A 279 -3.29 -17.51 -12.58
CA GLN A 279 -2.27 -17.38 -11.54
C GLN A 279 -2.74 -16.58 -10.34
N ILE A 280 -3.39 -15.42 -10.57
CA ILE A 280 -3.85 -14.53 -9.48
C ILE A 280 -5.13 -15.04 -8.80
N GLY A 281 -5.86 -15.96 -9.43
CA GLY A 281 -7.13 -16.48 -8.95
C GLY A 281 -8.29 -15.50 -9.14
N GLN A 282 -9.47 -15.84 -8.54
CA GLN A 282 -10.71 -15.12 -8.74
C GLN A 282 -11.39 -14.71 -7.42
N ASN A 283 -10.65 -14.65 -6.32
CA ASN A 283 -11.20 -14.28 -5.00
C ASN A 283 -11.47 -12.79 -4.88
N THR A 284 -10.80 -11.96 -5.70
CA THR A 284 -10.98 -10.51 -5.74
C THR A 284 -11.06 -9.99 -7.17
N LYS A 285 -11.68 -8.83 -7.34
CA LYS A 285 -11.63 -8.03 -8.57
C LYS A 285 -10.61 -6.88 -8.48
N TYR A 286 -10.02 -6.67 -7.31
CA TYR A 286 -9.03 -5.63 -7.07
C TYR A 286 -7.62 -6.13 -7.43
N ILE A 287 -7.39 -6.26 -8.74
CA ILE A 287 -6.25 -6.96 -9.34
C ILE A 287 -5.11 -6.04 -9.81
N ILE A 288 -5.12 -4.79 -9.38
CA ILE A 288 -4.21 -3.74 -9.86
C ILE A 288 -2.75 -3.92 -9.42
N HIS A 289 -2.52 -4.69 -8.37
CA HIS A 289 -1.19 -4.99 -7.83
C HIS A 289 -1.24 -6.30 -7.02
N PRO A 290 -0.15 -7.11 -6.97
CA PRO A 290 -0.12 -8.33 -6.14
C PRO A 290 -0.39 -8.06 -4.66
N ASP A 291 0.03 -6.92 -4.13
CA ASP A 291 -0.23 -6.56 -2.73
C ASP A 291 -1.73 -6.40 -2.45
N GLU A 292 -2.50 -5.80 -3.37
CA GLU A 292 -3.96 -5.66 -3.27
C GLU A 292 -4.67 -7.02 -3.35
N ILE A 293 -4.25 -7.86 -4.31
CA ILE A 293 -4.80 -9.21 -4.47
C ILE A 293 -4.62 -10.01 -3.20
N LEU A 294 -3.43 -9.93 -2.60
CA LEU A 294 -3.09 -10.66 -1.39
C LEU A 294 -3.71 -10.05 -0.14
N ALA A 295 -3.89 -8.72 -0.08
CA ALA A 295 -4.62 -8.06 1.01
C ALA A 295 -6.07 -8.56 1.09
N ASP A 296 -6.78 -8.65 -0.04
CA ASP A 296 -8.12 -9.22 -0.08
C ASP A 296 -8.13 -10.71 0.30
N ASN A 297 -7.13 -11.50 -0.15
CA ASN A 297 -7.01 -12.91 0.24
C ASN A 297 -6.69 -13.07 1.73
N PHE A 298 -5.91 -12.15 2.32
CA PHE A 298 -5.68 -12.11 3.77
C PHE A 298 -6.96 -11.81 4.54
N VAL A 299 -7.78 -10.87 4.06
CA VAL A 299 -9.12 -10.64 4.62
C VAL A 299 -9.95 -11.92 4.58
N HIS A 300 -9.96 -12.64 3.46
CA HIS A 300 -10.69 -13.92 3.35
C HIS A 300 -10.17 -14.96 4.34
N LEU A 301 -8.85 -15.05 4.54
CA LEU A 301 -8.22 -15.96 5.50
C LEU A 301 -8.68 -15.66 6.94
N VAL A 302 -8.54 -14.41 7.37
CA VAL A 302 -8.83 -13.99 8.75
C VAL A 302 -10.35 -14.03 9.04
N MET A 303 -11.17 -13.63 8.07
CA MET A 303 -12.63 -13.66 8.18
C MET A 303 -13.22 -15.05 7.96
N GLN A 304 -12.39 -16.05 7.60
CA GLN A 304 -12.81 -17.43 7.33
C GLN A 304 -13.94 -17.49 6.29
N THR A 305 -13.77 -16.75 5.20
CA THR A 305 -14.79 -16.64 4.15
C THR A 305 -15.01 -18.00 3.48
N GLU A 306 -16.25 -18.46 3.49
CA GLU A 306 -16.67 -19.69 2.81
C GLU A 306 -16.83 -19.48 1.29
N LYS A 307 -16.77 -20.58 0.52
CA LYS A 307 -17.10 -20.65 -0.91
C LYS A 307 -16.28 -19.69 -1.78
N LEU A 308 -14.97 -19.67 -1.58
CA LEU A 308 -14.04 -18.92 -2.41
C LEU A 308 -13.91 -19.55 -3.81
N ALA A 309 -13.75 -18.73 -4.84
CA ALA A 309 -13.54 -19.18 -6.22
C ALA A 309 -12.15 -19.81 -6.41
N SER A 310 -11.16 -19.38 -5.63
CA SER A 310 -9.77 -19.86 -5.66
C SER A 310 -9.26 -20.11 -4.23
N PRO A 311 -9.81 -21.12 -3.50
CA PRO A 311 -9.51 -21.36 -2.10
C PRO A 311 -8.03 -21.71 -1.84
N GLN A 312 -7.35 -22.32 -2.81
CA GLN A 312 -5.94 -22.71 -2.73
C GLN A 312 -4.98 -21.55 -2.44
N ILE A 313 -5.34 -20.31 -2.82
CA ILE A 313 -4.53 -19.11 -2.54
C ILE A 313 -4.57 -18.81 -1.04
N VAL A 314 -5.76 -18.83 -0.45
CA VAL A 314 -5.97 -18.58 0.97
C VAL A 314 -5.37 -19.69 1.83
N GLU A 315 -5.49 -20.94 1.41
CA GLU A 315 -4.89 -22.12 2.07
C GLU A 315 -3.36 -22.00 2.13
N ARG A 316 -2.70 -21.74 0.98
CA ARG A 316 -1.24 -21.55 0.89
C ARG A 316 -0.76 -20.36 1.71
N MET A 317 -1.49 -19.24 1.67
CA MET A 317 -1.21 -18.08 2.51
C MET A 317 -1.28 -18.43 4.00
N GLY A 318 -2.32 -19.13 4.43
CA GLY A 318 -2.48 -19.56 5.80
C GLY A 318 -1.39 -20.54 6.27
N GLU A 319 -0.95 -21.46 5.40
CA GLU A 319 0.19 -22.34 5.68
C GLU A 319 1.48 -21.54 5.87
N LEU A 320 1.73 -20.56 5.00
CA LEU A 320 2.93 -19.73 5.05
C LEU A 320 2.98 -18.89 6.34
N LEU A 321 1.87 -18.25 6.70
CA LEU A 321 1.78 -17.43 7.90
C LEU A 321 1.92 -18.24 9.18
N ARG A 322 1.42 -19.48 9.24
CA ARG A 322 1.60 -20.38 10.39
C ARG A 322 3.01 -20.99 10.48
N LYS A 323 3.72 -21.22 9.35
CA LYS A 323 5.09 -21.75 9.35
C LYS A 323 6.13 -20.78 9.89
N ASN A 324 5.91 -19.48 9.77
CA ASN A 324 6.82 -18.46 10.29
C ASN A 324 7.09 -18.58 11.79
N GLU A 325 6.19 -19.17 12.56
CA GLU A 325 6.42 -19.48 13.99
C GLU A 325 7.59 -20.46 14.20
N LEU A 326 7.70 -21.49 13.34
CA LEU A 326 8.70 -22.54 13.50
C LEU A 326 10.13 -22.06 13.22
N LEU A 327 10.29 -21.01 12.40
CA LEU A 327 11.59 -20.41 12.09
C LEU A 327 12.07 -19.48 13.21
N ARG A 328 11.15 -18.73 13.88
CA ARG A 328 11.48 -17.86 15.01
C ARG A 328 11.86 -18.62 16.30
N LYS A 329 11.32 -19.80 16.54
CA LYS A 329 11.66 -20.66 17.70
C LYS A 329 13.02 -21.34 17.59
N LYS A 330 13.72 -21.21 16.44
CA LYS A 330 15.03 -21.78 16.18
C LYS A 330 16.17 -20.75 16.18
N GLN A 331 15.85 -19.45 16.36
CA GLN A 331 16.79 -18.36 16.60
C GLN A 331 16.75 -17.94 18.08
#